data_31bff9393f19b184d9e3142dd786c3b0
#
_entry.id   31bff9393f19b184d9e3142dd786c3b0
#
_cell.length_a   1.000
_cell.length_b   1.000
_cell.length_c   1.000
_cell.angle_alpha   90.00
_cell.angle_beta   90.00
_cell.angle_gamma   90.00
#
_symmetry.space_group_name_H-M   'P 1'
#
loop_
_entity.id
_entity.type
_entity.pdbx_description
1 polymer ?
#
loop_
_entity_poly.entity_id
_entity_poly.type
_entity_poly.pdbx_seq_one_letter_code
_entity_poly.pdbx_strand_id
1 'polypeptide(L)'
;MKHALKTLAVFSALLTATYSISGKAAEMKKASIDTIFEQGEPNPYGRFFTGQTYLTRLSANDTTWNSSLANVTFEPGARTNWHKHSGGQILLVLGGEGCYQERNGEIRVLKKGDVVRIPLNVEHWHGAALDSWFTHISVETNLPNNQTTWLEPVSDAEYK
;
A
#
# COMPACT_ATOMS: atom_id res chain seq x y z
N MET A 1 -10.05 -72.48 -60.13
CA MET A 1 -8.98 -71.53 -59.64
C MET A 1 -9.69 -70.34 -59.02
N LYS A 2 -9.67 -70.27 -57.68
CA LYS A 2 -10.37 -69.22 -56.93
C LYS A 2 -9.30 -68.39 -56.23
N HIS A 3 -9.14 -67.12 -56.62
CA HIS A 3 -8.26 -66.22 -55.96
C HIS A 3 -9.01 -65.53 -54.80
N ALA A 4 -8.54 -65.73 -53.57
CA ALA A 4 -9.04 -65.09 -52.41
C ALA A 4 -8.30 -63.75 -52.23
N LEU A 5 -9.05 -62.64 -52.24
CA LEU A 5 -8.56 -61.33 -51.93
C LEU A 5 -8.50 -61.22 -50.42
N LYS A 6 -7.32 -60.97 -49.87
CA LYS A 6 -7.13 -60.64 -48.43
C LYS A 6 -7.21 -59.12 -48.26
N THR A 7 -8.27 -58.66 -47.61
CA THR A 7 -8.43 -57.25 -47.22
C THR A 7 -7.63 -57.01 -45.98
N LEU A 8 -6.66 -56.08 -46.06
CA LEU A 8 -5.85 -55.64 -44.95
C LEU A 8 -6.55 -54.42 -44.24
N ALA A 9 -7.05 -54.66 -43.06
CA ALA A 9 -7.63 -53.59 -42.26
C ALA A 9 -6.51 -52.86 -41.52
N VAL A 10 -6.30 -51.56 -41.86
CA VAL A 10 -5.38 -50.70 -41.17
C VAL A 10 -6.14 -50.07 -40.03
N PHE A 11 -5.84 -50.44 -38.78
CA PHE A 11 -6.33 -49.79 -37.58
C PHE A 11 -5.47 -48.55 -37.34
N SER A 12 -6.03 -47.39 -37.60
CA SER A 12 -5.42 -46.10 -37.21
C SER A 12 -5.77 -45.80 -35.75
N ALA A 13 -4.81 -45.99 -34.85
CA ALA A 13 -4.96 -45.62 -33.47
C ALA A 13 -4.71 -44.12 -33.34
N LEU A 14 -5.78 -43.32 -33.17
CA LEU A 14 -5.66 -41.92 -32.76
C LEU A 14 -5.25 -41.87 -31.26
N LEU A 15 -4.00 -41.52 -31.01
CA LEU A 15 -3.52 -41.22 -29.68
C LEU A 15 -3.95 -39.78 -29.36
N THR A 16 -5.06 -39.62 -28.63
CA THR A 16 -5.44 -38.32 -28.05
C THR A 16 -4.57 -38.06 -26.81
N ALA A 17 -3.51 -37.30 -26.97
CA ALA A 17 -2.76 -36.78 -25.84
C ALA A 17 -3.59 -35.70 -25.14
N THR A 18 -4.21 -36.04 -24.01
CA THR A 18 -4.81 -35.05 -23.11
C THR A 18 -3.68 -34.36 -22.39
N TYR A 19 -3.33 -33.15 -22.82
CA TYR A 19 -2.49 -32.26 -22.06
C TYR A 19 -3.30 -31.76 -20.84
N SER A 20 -3.07 -32.36 -19.69
CA SER A 20 -3.48 -31.81 -18.42
C SER A 20 -2.62 -30.59 -18.15
N ILE A 21 -3.14 -29.41 -18.45
CA ILE A 21 -2.57 -28.17 -17.96
C ILE A 21 -2.89 -28.11 -16.46
N SER A 22 -2.03 -28.70 -15.65
CA SER A 22 -1.96 -28.41 -14.22
C SER A 22 -1.48 -26.98 -14.07
N GLY A 23 -2.41 -26.05 -14.22
CA GLY A 23 -2.20 -24.66 -13.87
C GLY A 23 -2.04 -24.56 -12.36
N LYS A 24 -0.82 -24.76 -11.87
CA LYS A 24 -0.43 -24.27 -10.57
C LYS A 24 -0.59 -22.76 -10.68
N ALA A 25 -1.72 -22.22 -10.17
CA ALA A 25 -1.88 -20.81 -9.98
C ALA A 25 -0.65 -20.38 -9.16
N ALA A 26 0.29 -19.69 -9.81
CA ALA A 26 1.39 -19.09 -9.10
C ALA A 26 0.71 -18.09 -8.14
N GLU A 27 0.78 -18.41 -6.85
CA GLU A 27 0.37 -17.48 -5.80
C GLU A 27 1.19 -16.22 -6.06
N MET A 28 0.55 -15.21 -6.66
CA MET A 28 1.18 -13.92 -6.89
C MET A 28 1.53 -13.39 -5.52
N LYS A 29 2.81 -13.54 -5.14
CA LYS A 29 3.34 -12.94 -3.91
C LYS A 29 2.94 -11.47 -3.96
N LYS A 30 2.05 -11.06 -3.06
CA LYS A 30 1.57 -9.69 -2.99
C LYS A 30 2.79 -8.78 -2.98
N ALA A 31 2.89 -7.89 -3.96
CA ALA A 31 4.01 -6.95 -4.00
C ALA A 31 4.00 -6.18 -2.67
N SER A 32 5.16 -6.09 -2.03
CA SER A 32 5.32 -5.44 -0.73
C SER A 32 6.64 -4.69 -0.73
N ILE A 33 6.72 -3.69 0.12
CA ILE A 33 7.98 -2.99 0.40
C ILE A 33 8.72 -3.73 1.51
N ASP A 34 10.05 -3.87 1.35
CA ASP A 34 10.92 -4.40 2.39
C ASP A 34 11.22 -3.31 3.43
N THR A 35 10.77 -3.54 4.66
CA THR A 35 10.94 -2.61 5.79
C THR A 35 11.24 -3.36 7.07
N ILE A 36 11.80 -2.64 8.06
CA ILE A 36 12.15 -3.20 9.39
C ILE A 36 10.91 -3.56 10.23
N PHE A 37 9.74 -3.04 9.88
CA PHE A 37 8.47 -3.35 10.53
C PHE A 37 7.56 -4.09 9.57
N GLU A 38 6.67 -4.91 10.10
CA GLU A 38 5.67 -5.60 9.31
C GLU A 38 4.75 -4.58 8.62
N GLN A 39 4.31 -4.93 7.41
CA GLN A 39 3.37 -4.11 6.64
C GLN A 39 2.07 -3.87 7.41
N GLY A 40 1.64 -4.83 8.20
CA GLY A 40 0.42 -4.78 8.96
C GLY A 40 -0.83 -5.19 8.21
N GLU A 41 -1.96 -4.98 8.87
CA GLU A 41 -3.29 -5.29 8.35
C GLU A 41 -3.84 -4.14 7.51
N PRO A 42 -4.87 -4.36 6.67
CA PRO A 42 -5.56 -3.30 5.98
C PRO A 42 -5.93 -2.17 6.96
N ASN A 43 -5.62 -0.94 6.59
CA ASN A 43 -5.79 0.21 7.45
C ASN A 43 -7.26 0.40 7.87
N PRO A 44 -7.61 0.34 9.16
CA PRO A 44 -8.98 0.48 9.63
C PRO A 44 -9.58 1.87 9.36
N TYR A 45 -8.73 2.84 9.07
CA TYR A 45 -9.14 4.22 8.71
C TYR A 45 -9.26 4.42 7.19
N GLY A 46 -9.30 3.34 6.38
CA GLY A 46 -9.26 3.35 4.92
C GLY A 46 -10.26 4.33 4.25
N ARG A 47 -11.39 4.65 4.91
CA ARG A 47 -12.37 5.65 4.42
C ARG A 47 -11.80 7.07 4.26
N PHE A 48 -10.67 7.34 4.88
CA PHE A 48 -9.97 8.63 4.81
C PHE A 48 -8.73 8.59 3.90
N PHE A 49 -8.64 7.54 3.08
CA PHE A 49 -7.53 7.33 2.15
C PHE A 49 -8.07 7.02 0.75
N THR A 50 -7.33 7.44 -0.26
CA THR A 50 -7.48 6.95 -1.63
C THR A 50 -6.47 5.82 -1.84
N GLY A 51 -6.89 4.70 -2.44
CA GLY A 51 -6.03 3.53 -2.64
C GLY A 51 -5.86 2.67 -1.37
N GLN A 52 -5.07 1.61 -1.52
CA GLN A 52 -4.88 0.64 -0.43
C GLN A 52 -3.74 1.06 0.49
N THR A 53 -3.99 0.97 1.79
CA THR A 53 -3.00 1.22 2.84
C THR A 53 -3.06 0.17 3.93
N TYR A 54 -1.96 0.02 4.66
CA TYR A 54 -1.83 -0.93 5.76
C TYR A 54 -1.31 -0.22 7.00
N LEU A 55 -1.61 -0.76 8.16
CA LEU A 55 -1.23 -0.17 9.44
C LEU A 55 -0.80 -1.24 10.45
N THR A 56 0.35 -1.03 11.06
CA THR A 56 0.80 -1.76 12.25
C THR A 56 0.97 -0.77 13.39
N ARG A 57 0.25 -0.98 14.48
CA ARG A 57 0.40 -0.14 15.68
C ARG A 57 1.66 -0.60 16.44
N LEU A 58 2.64 0.29 16.56
CA LEU A 58 3.91 0.03 17.23
C LEU A 58 3.88 0.40 18.72
N SER A 59 3.14 1.46 19.06
CA SER A 59 2.92 1.87 20.44
C SER A 59 1.49 2.38 20.58
N ALA A 60 0.83 1.95 21.64
CA ALA A 60 -0.48 2.49 21.97
C ALA A 60 -0.36 3.91 22.50
N ASN A 61 -1.47 4.65 22.37
CA ASN A 61 -1.62 5.89 23.10
C ASN A 61 -1.75 5.58 24.61
N ASP A 62 -0.78 6.00 25.37
CA ASP A 62 -0.85 5.95 26.84
C ASP A 62 -0.41 7.29 27.45
N THR A 63 -0.76 7.47 28.70
CA THR A 63 -0.47 8.71 29.43
C THR A 63 0.99 8.86 29.84
N THR A 64 1.81 7.81 29.71
CA THR A 64 3.23 7.83 30.07
C THR A 64 4.06 8.59 29.04
N TRP A 65 3.80 8.30 27.74
CA TRP A 65 4.61 8.83 26.65
C TRP A 65 3.97 10.02 25.94
N ASN A 66 2.68 10.25 26.13
CA ASN A 66 1.91 11.30 25.42
C ASN A 66 2.09 11.26 23.90
N SER A 67 2.31 10.08 23.36
CA SER A 67 2.50 9.85 21.92
C SER A 67 2.01 8.46 21.53
N SER A 68 1.64 8.30 20.26
CA SER A 68 1.40 7.00 19.64
C SER A 68 2.26 6.83 18.40
N LEU A 69 2.62 5.60 18.10
CA LEU A 69 3.44 5.25 16.94
C LEU A 69 2.73 4.18 16.10
N ALA A 70 2.68 4.41 14.81
CA ALA A 70 2.19 3.42 13.85
C ALA A 70 3.07 3.38 12.61
N ASN A 71 3.36 2.17 12.12
CA ASN A 71 3.89 2.00 10.77
C ASN A 71 2.72 2.05 9.79
N VAL A 72 2.76 2.96 8.83
CA VAL A 72 1.75 3.11 7.79
C VAL A 72 2.40 2.86 6.45
N THR A 73 1.85 1.89 5.70
CA THR A 73 2.35 1.49 4.38
C THR A 73 1.29 1.80 3.33
N PHE A 74 1.71 2.39 2.23
CA PHE A 74 0.89 2.82 1.11
C PHE A 74 1.28 2.03 -0.15
N GLU A 75 0.29 1.49 -0.85
CA GLU A 75 0.51 0.99 -2.22
C GLU A 75 0.77 2.17 -3.17
N PRO A 76 1.38 1.91 -4.36
CA PRO A 76 1.57 2.95 -5.37
C PRO A 76 0.29 3.73 -5.64
N GLY A 77 0.37 5.05 -5.60
CA GLY A 77 -0.77 5.95 -5.80
C GLY A 77 -1.70 6.15 -4.60
N ALA A 78 -1.52 5.38 -3.52
CA ALA A 78 -2.33 5.55 -2.32
C ALA A 78 -1.92 6.79 -1.52
N ARG A 79 -2.89 7.51 -0.98
CA ARG A 79 -2.68 8.75 -0.25
C ARG A 79 -3.77 9.00 0.80
N THR A 80 -3.46 9.83 1.80
CA THR A 80 -4.45 10.32 2.76
C THR A 80 -5.39 11.34 2.08
N ASN A 81 -6.56 11.55 2.66
CA ASN A 81 -7.28 12.80 2.46
C ASN A 81 -6.46 13.97 3.03
N TRP A 82 -6.83 15.19 2.68
CA TRP A 82 -6.42 16.38 3.43
C TRP A 82 -6.82 16.19 4.90
N HIS A 83 -5.92 16.55 5.80
CA HIS A 83 -6.18 16.45 7.24
C HIS A 83 -5.26 17.36 8.03
N LYS A 84 -5.54 17.50 9.32
CA LYS A 84 -4.70 18.22 10.27
C LYS A 84 -4.75 17.58 11.65
N HIS A 85 -3.72 17.83 12.43
CA HIS A 85 -3.58 17.37 13.81
C HIS A 85 -3.51 18.54 14.76
N SER A 86 -4.34 18.57 15.81
CA SER A 86 -4.31 19.63 16.81
C SER A 86 -3.05 19.63 17.68
N GLY A 87 -2.37 18.49 17.77
CA GLY A 87 -1.12 18.31 18.52
C GLY A 87 0.14 18.18 17.65
N GLY A 88 0.00 18.26 16.32
CA GLY A 88 1.07 18.01 15.36
C GLY A 88 1.35 16.54 15.10
N GLN A 89 2.20 16.28 14.10
CA GLN A 89 2.59 14.93 13.69
C GLN A 89 4.04 14.92 13.20
N ILE A 90 4.73 13.80 13.38
CA ILE A 90 6.05 13.59 12.77
C ILE A 90 5.98 12.33 11.91
N LEU A 91 6.51 12.41 10.69
CA LEU A 91 6.69 11.25 9.80
C LEU A 91 8.18 10.91 9.73
N LEU A 92 8.51 9.63 9.94
CA LEU A 92 9.86 9.09 9.77
C LEU A 92 9.81 8.12 8.60
N VAL A 93 10.37 8.48 7.47
CA VAL A 93 10.30 7.68 6.23
C VAL A 93 11.22 6.48 6.32
N LEU A 94 10.65 5.27 6.19
CA LEU A 94 11.39 4.00 6.29
C LEU A 94 11.78 3.44 4.93
N GLY A 95 11.00 3.72 3.88
CA GLY A 95 11.30 3.16 2.54
C GLY A 95 10.32 3.60 1.46
N GLY A 96 10.70 3.30 0.24
CA GLY A 96 9.97 3.71 -0.95
C GLY A 96 10.11 5.20 -1.23
N GLU A 97 9.23 5.69 -2.11
CA GLU A 97 9.12 7.10 -2.45
C GLU A 97 7.68 7.57 -2.22
N GLY A 98 7.53 8.69 -1.54
CA GLY A 98 6.23 9.29 -1.25
C GLY A 98 6.20 10.78 -1.50
N CYS A 99 5.04 11.37 -1.23
CA CYS A 99 4.78 12.79 -1.37
C CYS A 99 4.17 13.35 -0.08
N TYR A 100 4.44 14.60 0.17
CA TYR A 100 3.86 15.40 1.23
C TYR A 100 3.56 16.80 0.69
N GLN A 101 2.44 17.36 1.09
CA GLN A 101 2.08 18.73 0.74
C GLN A 101 1.28 19.39 1.86
N GLU A 102 1.62 20.61 2.19
CA GLU A 102 0.80 21.51 3.00
C GLU A 102 -0.19 22.27 2.10
N ARG A 103 -1.31 22.67 2.65
CA ARG A 103 -2.32 23.45 1.91
C ARG A 103 -1.67 24.70 1.29
N ASN A 104 -1.87 24.88 -0.01
CA ASN A 104 -1.28 25.96 -0.82
C ASN A 104 0.27 25.94 -0.94
N GLY A 105 0.92 24.88 -0.47
CA GLY A 105 2.35 24.67 -0.65
C GLY A 105 2.69 23.83 -1.88
N GLU A 106 3.96 23.64 -2.13
CA GLU A 106 4.47 22.74 -3.17
C GLU A 106 4.50 21.29 -2.67
N ILE A 107 4.39 20.34 -3.60
CA ILE A 107 4.56 18.92 -3.29
C ILE A 107 6.05 18.66 -3.02
N ARG A 108 6.34 18.11 -1.86
CA ARG A 108 7.67 17.64 -1.47
C ARG A 108 7.76 16.13 -1.67
N VAL A 109 8.71 15.68 -2.47
CA VAL A 109 9.05 14.24 -2.58
C VAL A 109 9.77 13.78 -1.32
N LEU A 110 9.36 12.64 -0.80
CA LEU A 110 9.91 12.02 0.41
C LEU A 110 10.62 10.71 0.05
N LYS A 111 11.81 10.53 0.64
CA LYS A 111 12.64 9.33 0.47
C LYS A 111 13.08 8.76 1.81
N LYS A 112 13.51 7.50 1.79
CA LYS A 112 14.03 6.81 2.99
C LYS A 112 15.03 7.69 3.76
N GLY A 113 14.77 7.85 5.06
CA GLY A 113 15.56 8.66 5.98
C GLY A 113 15.04 10.09 6.15
N ASP A 114 14.09 10.54 5.34
CA ASP A 114 13.48 11.86 5.53
C ASP A 114 12.64 11.91 6.80
N VAL A 115 12.64 13.08 7.41
CA VAL A 115 11.80 13.43 8.56
C VAL A 115 10.94 14.62 8.19
N VAL A 116 9.62 14.47 8.35
CA VAL A 116 8.67 15.57 8.20
C VAL A 116 8.13 15.92 9.58
N ARG A 117 8.25 17.17 9.96
CA ARG A 117 7.68 17.71 11.20
C ARG A 117 6.51 18.59 10.84
N ILE A 118 5.31 18.12 11.12
CA ILE A 118 4.05 18.78 10.74
C ILE A 118 3.55 19.56 11.97
N PRO A 119 3.53 20.91 11.91
CA PRO A 119 3.07 21.72 13.03
C PRO A 119 1.59 21.51 13.35
N LEU A 120 1.17 22.00 14.52
CA LEU A 120 -0.21 21.96 14.96
C LEU A 120 -1.13 22.65 13.96
N ASN A 121 -2.24 22.02 13.65
CA ASN A 121 -3.32 22.53 12.79
C ASN A 121 -2.94 22.85 11.33
N VAL A 122 -1.76 22.44 10.87
CA VAL A 122 -1.39 22.56 9.46
C VAL A 122 -2.18 21.54 8.65
N GLU A 123 -2.94 22.01 7.67
CA GLU A 123 -3.65 21.14 6.71
C GLU A 123 -2.66 20.58 5.71
N HIS A 124 -2.61 19.26 5.61
CA HIS A 124 -1.65 18.55 4.77
C HIS A 124 -2.21 17.22 4.29
N TRP A 125 -1.53 16.63 3.34
CA TRP A 125 -1.68 15.24 2.97
C TRP A 125 -0.31 14.60 2.73
N HIS A 126 -0.26 13.28 2.78
CA HIS A 126 0.90 12.48 2.40
C HIS A 126 0.46 11.13 1.82
N GLY A 127 1.33 10.52 1.04
CA GLY A 127 1.07 9.24 0.39
C GLY A 127 2.24 8.73 -0.40
N ALA A 128 2.05 7.61 -1.10
CA ALA A 128 3.03 7.01 -1.99
C ALA A 128 3.20 7.85 -3.26
N ALA A 129 4.31 7.74 -3.98
CA ALA A 129 4.39 8.17 -5.37
C ALA A 129 3.52 7.26 -6.27
N LEU A 130 3.25 7.70 -7.50
CA LEU A 130 2.34 6.99 -8.42
C LEU A 130 2.81 5.55 -8.74
N ASP A 131 4.10 5.32 -8.74
CA ASP A 131 4.75 4.07 -9.16
C ASP A 131 5.61 3.43 -8.06
N SER A 132 5.58 3.96 -6.85
CA SER A 132 6.37 3.44 -5.72
C SER A 132 5.49 3.11 -4.52
N TRP A 133 5.84 2.05 -3.82
CA TRP A 133 5.41 1.85 -2.45
C TRP A 133 6.02 2.94 -1.55
N PHE A 134 5.36 3.22 -0.45
CA PHE A 134 5.83 4.18 0.53
C PHE A 134 5.49 3.70 1.95
N THR A 135 6.43 3.84 2.87
CA THR A 135 6.18 3.51 4.28
C THR A 135 6.88 4.48 5.21
N HIS A 136 6.19 4.83 6.28
CA HIS A 136 6.72 5.71 7.32
C HIS A 136 6.16 5.35 8.69
N ILE A 137 6.88 5.73 9.74
CA ILE A 137 6.31 5.83 11.07
C ILE A 137 5.54 7.14 11.18
N SER A 138 4.28 7.06 11.57
CA SER A 138 3.50 8.20 12.06
C SER A 138 3.67 8.29 13.57
N VAL A 139 4.15 9.41 14.04
CA VAL A 139 4.25 9.75 15.46
C VAL A 139 3.24 10.85 15.74
N GLU A 140 2.19 10.54 16.49
CA GLU A 140 1.28 11.55 17.02
C GLU A 140 1.79 12.03 18.37
N THR A 141 1.91 13.33 18.53
CA THR A 141 2.47 13.99 19.72
C THR A 141 1.37 14.72 20.51
N ASN A 142 1.68 15.16 21.72
CA ASN A 142 0.78 15.94 22.58
C ASN A 142 -0.55 15.22 22.92
N LEU A 143 -0.53 13.90 23.02
CA LEU A 143 -1.69 13.14 23.48
C LEU A 143 -1.94 13.40 24.99
N PRO A 144 -3.20 13.30 25.45
CA PRO A 144 -4.40 12.94 24.69
C PRO A 144 -5.08 14.09 23.92
N ASN A 145 -4.50 15.29 23.91
CA ASN A 145 -5.13 16.50 23.33
C ASN A 145 -4.97 16.59 21.81
N ASN A 146 -4.21 15.67 21.19
CA ASN A 146 -4.07 15.64 19.75
C ASN A 146 -5.26 14.92 19.11
N GLN A 147 -5.95 15.59 18.21
CA GLN A 147 -7.07 15.06 17.44
C GLN A 147 -6.81 15.27 15.95
N THR A 148 -7.09 14.23 15.15
CA THR A 148 -7.06 14.31 13.70
C THR A 148 -8.40 14.84 13.18
N THR A 149 -8.37 15.92 12.43
CA THR A 149 -9.53 16.41 11.66
C THR A 149 -9.33 16.03 10.21
N TRP A 150 -10.17 15.14 9.71
CA TRP A 150 -10.19 14.71 8.32
C TRP A 150 -11.01 15.68 7.48
N LEU A 151 -10.50 15.99 6.29
CA LEU A 151 -11.09 16.90 5.31
C LEU A 151 -11.39 16.14 4.02
N GLU A 152 -11.53 16.86 2.91
CA GLU A 152 -11.84 16.29 1.61
C GLU A 152 -10.70 15.42 1.05
N PRO A 153 -11.02 14.47 0.14
CA PRO A 153 -10.00 13.72 -0.60
C PRO A 153 -9.10 14.65 -1.42
N VAL A 154 -7.83 14.27 -1.54
CA VAL A 154 -6.90 14.87 -2.51
C VAL A 154 -7.31 14.42 -3.90
N SER A 155 -7.64 15.34 -4.79
CA SER A 155 -8.00 15.03 -6.16
C SER A 155 -6.80 14.50 -6.97
N ASP A 156 -7.07 13.75 -8.05
CA ASP A 156 -6.00 13.29 -8.95
C ASP A 156 -5.27 14.46 -9.64
N ALA A 157 -5.90 15.62 -9.74
CA ALA A 157 -5.28 16.82 -10.29
C ALA A 157 -4.28 17.46 -9.33
N GLU A 158 -4.55 17.41 -8.02
CA GLU A 158 -3.66 17.92 -6.98
C GLU A 158 -2.48 16.98 -6.71
N TYR A 159 -2.69 15.68 -6.92
CA TYR A 159 -1.69 14.64 -6.61
C TYR A 159 -0.60 14.47 -7.69
N LYS A 160 -0.65 15.15 -8.79
CA LYS A 160 0.26 15.01 -9.96
C LYS A 160 1.61 15.67 -9.75
#